data_d0404a0c8ec0c0e73b0851da0956761a
#
_entry.id   d0404a0c8ec0c0e73b0851da0956761a
#
_cell.length_a   1.000
_cell.length_b   1.000
_cell.length_c   1.000
_cell.angle_alpha   90.00
_cell.angle_beta   90.00
_cell.angle_gamma   90.00
#
_symmetry.space_group_name_H-M   'P 1'
#
loop_
_entity.id
_entity.type
_entity.pdbx_description
1 polymer ?
#
loop_
_entity_poly.entity_id
_entity_poly.type
_entity_poly.pdbx_seq_one_letter_code
_entity_poly.pdbx_strand_id
1 'polypeptide(L)'
;PYHVDALLPEDTPDYIQTVYQSLHYHAITTVYLRYAQAVKLPAPLTGFADGTAQWVLHRGALGLPDNEVAVVISVSDYTEAWKDKDLAEKIHADIKRVCSDLDKPEAVRIITEKRATTAATVDFVQPDFSWLHHRRIYPAGDYLHPRYPATLEAAVQSGFAAAEKLMLDLRFE
;
A
#
# COMPACT_ATOMS: atom_id res chain seq x y z
N PRO A 1 -1.20 0.87 -11.42
CA PRO A 1 -0.93 1.62 -12.66
C PRO A 1 0.41 1.29 -13.32
N TYR A 2 1.41 0.76 -12.61
CA TYR A 2 2.76 0.49 -13.12
C TYR A 2 2.82 -0.33 -14.43
N HIS A 3 1.89 -1.26 -14.64
CA HIS A 3 1.85 -2.10 -15.83
C HIS A 3 0.86 -1.63 -16.90
N VAL A 4 0.28 -0.44 -16.74
CA VAL A 4 -0.76 0.07 -17.65
C VAL A 4 -0.22 0.25 -19.06
N ASP A 5 1.01 0.73 -19.23
CA ASP A 5 1.63 0.94 -20.54
C ASP A 5 1.57 -0.31 -21.45
N ALA A 6 1.71 -1.50 -20.86
CA ALA A 6 1.64 -2.76 -21.60
C ALA A 6 0.21 -3.15 -22.03
N LEU A 7 -0.80 -2.46 -21.53
CA LEU A 7 -2.23 -2.70 -21.81
C LEU A 7 -2.82 -1.62 -22.71
N LEU A 8 -2.14 -0.50 -22.89
CA LEU A 8 -2.61 0.59 -23.74
C LEU A 8 -2.47 0.22 -25.22
N PRO A 9 -3.39 0.71 -26.08
CA PRO A 9 -3.25 0.62 -27.53
C PRO A 9 -1.91 1.20 -28.02
N GLU A 10 -1.35 0.64 -29.10
CA GLU A 10 -0.07 1.10 -29.66
C GLU A 10 -0.10 2.57 -30.12
N ASP A 11 -1.27 3.06 -30.55
CA ASP A 11 -1.50 4.43 -30.99
C ASP A 11 -1.90 5.39 -29.85
N THR A 12 -1.68 4.99 -28.59
CA THR A 12 -2.00 5.84 -27.43
C THR A 12 -1.16 7.12 -27.47
N PRO A 13 -1.78 8.30 -27.36
CA PRO A 13 -1.06 9.57 -27.38
C PRO A 13 -0.05 9.69 -26.25
N ASP A 14 1.07 10.34 -26.53
CA ASP A 14 2.20 10.52 -25.60
C ASP A 14 1.77 11.16 -24.26
N TYR A 15 0.80 12.07 -24.28
CA TYR A 15 0.36 12.71 -23.04
C TYR A 15 -0.29 11.73 -22.06
N ILE A 16 -0.94 10.67 -22.55
CA ILE A 16 -1.50 9.60 -21.68
C ILE A 16 -0.38 8.71 -21.17
N GLN A 17 0.54 8.29 -22.06
CA GLN A 17 1.70 7.46 -21.68
C GLN A 17 2.55 8.18 -20.63
N THR A 18 2.83 9.48 -20.84
CA THR A 18 3.61 10.30 -19.91
C THR A 18 3.02 10.33 -18.51
N VAL A 19 1.68 10.36 -18.36
CA VAL A 19 1.03 10.30 -17.05
C VAL A 19 1.45 9.03 -16.29
N TYR A 20 1.35 7.86 -16.93
CA TYR A 20 1.70 6.60 -16.27
C TYR A 20 3.19 6.47 -15.99
N GLN A 21 4.03 6.97 -16.89
CA GLN A 21 5.49 6.95 -16.75
C GLN A 21 6.00 7.92 -15.68
N SER A 22 5.26 9.01 -15.42
CA SER A 22 5.60 9.99 -14.38
C SER A 22 5.18 9.57 -12.97
N LEU A 23 4.40 8.49 -12.83
CA LEU A 23 3.99 8.03 -11.51
C LEU A 23 5.17 7.47 -10.72
N HIS A 24 5.37 8.04 -9.54
CA HIS A 24 6.30 7.50 -8.56
C HIS A 24 5.57 6.60 -7.55
N TYR A 25 6.31 5.68 -6.95
CA TYR A 25 5.75 4.70 -6.03
C TYR A 25 6.53 4.68 -4.73
N HIS A 26 5.85 4.34 -3.64
CA HIS A 26 6.47 4.06 -2.35
C HIS A 26 6.32 2.58 -2.00
N ALA A 27 7.36 2.06 -1.39
CA ALA A 27 7.34 0.72 -0.83
C ALA A 27 6.58 0.68 0.51
N ILE A 28 5.94 -0.45 0.79
CA ILE A 28 5.44 -0.81 2.12
C ILE A 28 6.08 -2.13 2.52
N THR A 29 6.69 -2.13 3.70
CA THR A 29 7.27 -3.33 4.29
C THR A 29 6.40 -3.81 5.44
N THR A 30 6.05 -5.09 5.41
CA THR A 30 5.38 -5.77 6.52
C THR A 30 6.33 -6.78 7.14
N VAL A 31 6.56 -6.65 8.45
CA VAL A 31 7.39 -7.57 9.22
C VAL A 31 6.50 -8.37 10.16
N TYR A 32 6.45 -9.67 9.97
CA TYR A 32 5.76 -10.60 10.86
C TYR A 32 6.75 -11.14 11.90
N LEU A 33 6.40 -11.01 13.15
CA LEU A 33 7.17 -11.54 14.27
C LEU A 33 6.31 -12.54 15.04
N ARG A 34 6.85 -13.73 15.31
CA ARG A 34 6.24 -14.73 16.18
C ARG A 34 7.11 -14.93 17.42
N TYR A 35 6.48 -14.92 18.57
CA TYR A 35 7.10 -15.06 19.88
C TYR A 35 6.73 -16.40 20.53
N ALA A 36 7.45 -16.80 21.58
CA ALA A 36 7.12 -17.98 22.38
C ALA A 36 5.84 -17.76 23.20
N GLN A 37 5.59 -16.52 23.63
CA GLN A 37 4.45 -16.14 24.45
C GLN A 37 3.50 -15.20 23.73
N ALA A 38 2.26 -15.09 24.23
CA ALA A 38 1.27 -14.12 23.76
C ALA A 38 1.80 -12.67 23.88
N VAL A 39 1.53 -11.85 22.86
CA VAL A 39 1.92 -10.44 22.83
C VAL A 39 0.78 -9.58 23.37
N LYS A 40 1.07 -8.76 24.37
CA LYS A 40 0.07 -7.89 25.01
C LYS A 40 0.27 -6.43 24.57
N LEU A 41 -0.28 -6.07 23.43
CA LEU A 41 -0.28 -4.69 22.96
C LEU A 41 -1.36 -3.85 23.68
N PRO A 42 -1.15 -2.52 23.84
CA PRO A 42 -2.15 -1.62 24.40
C PRO A 42 -3.49 -1.57 23.64
N ALA A 43 -3.44 -1.83 22.34
CA ALA A 43 -4.62 -1.90 21.45
C ALA A 43 -4.37 -2.92 20.33
N PRO A 44 -5.44 -3.43 19.67
CA PRO A 44 -5.31 -4.31 18.51
C PRO A 44 -4.47 -3.73 17.37
N LEU A 45 -4.51 -2.41 17.20
CA LEU A 45 -3.65 -1.62 16.32
C LEU A 45 -2.96 -0.55 17.16
N THR A 46 -1.65 -0.62 17.28
CA THR A 46 -0.83 0.30 18.07
C THR A 46 0.09 1.09 17.16
N GLY A 47 -0.01 2.42 17.16
CA GLY A 47 0.86 3.32 16.41
C GLY A 47 2.05 3.79 17.24
N PHE A 48 3.20 3.96 16.60
CA PHE A 48 4.42 4.52 17.20
C PHE A 48 4.73 5.87 16.53
N ALA A 49 4.92 6.89 17.34
CA ALA A 49 5.26 8.23 16.85
C ALA A 49 6.73 8.35 16.44
N ASP A 50 7.57 7.47 16.94
CA ASP A 50 9.01 7.42 16.71
C ASP A 50 9.48 5.95 16.62
N GLY A 51 10.65 5.74 16.07
CA GLY A 51 11.22 4.41 15.88
C GLY A 51 11.05 3.89 14.45
N THR A 52 11.31 2.60 14.28
CA THR A 52 11.22 1.91 12.99
C THR A 52 9.83 1.32 12.77
N ALA A 53 9.22 0.77 13.81
CA ALA A 53 7.85 0.32 13.78
C ALA A 53 6.90 1.53 13.71
N GLN A 54 6.06 1.58 12.66
CA GLN A 54 5.05 2.64 12.56
C GLN A 54 3.71 2.16 13.10
N TRP A 55 3.26 1.01 12.64
CA TRP A 55 2.01 0.38 13.06
C TRP A 55 2.25 -1.06 13.42
N VAL A 56 1.76 -1.48 14.57
CA VAL A 56 1.82 -2.88 15.04
C VAL A 56 0.41 -3.41 15.21
N LEU A 57 0.08 -4.44 14.42
CA LEU A 57 -1.17 -5.19 14.50
C LEU A 57 -0.99 -6.40 15.39
N HIS A 58 -1.84 -6.56 16.40
CA HIS A 58 -1.98 -7.78 17.17
C HIS A 58 -2.82 -8.79 16.38
N ARG A 59 -2.21 -9.84 15.86
CA ARG A 59 -2.89 -10.82 15.02
C ARG A 59 -3.96 -11.62 15.75
N GLY A 60 -3.77 -11.87 17.07
CA GLY A 60 -4.77 -12.50 17.92
C GLY A 60 -6.10 -11.77 17.98
N ALA A 61 -6.11 -10.44 17.85
CA ALA A 61 -7.33 -9.65 17.77
C ALA A 61 -8.14 -9.89 16.47
N LEU A 62 -7.54 -10.52 15.48
CA LEU A 62 -8.16 -10.93 14.22
C LEU A 62 -8.52 -12.42 14.17
N GLY A 63 -8.50 -13.12 15.32
CA GLY A 63 -8.74 -14.56 15.39
C GLY A 63 -7.57 -15.44 14.92
N LEU A 64 -6.37 -14.86 14.80
CA LEU A 64 -5.11 -15.55 14.48
C LEU A 64 -4.32 -15.81 15.77
N PRO A 65 -3.14 -16.49 15.73
CA PRO A 65 -2.35 -16.71 16.92
C PRO A 65 -2.02 -15.44 17.70
N ASP A 66 -2.21 -15.45 19.03
CA ASP A 66 -2.03 -14.30 19.91
C ASP A 66 -0.55 -13.98 20.20
N ASN A 67 0.35 -14.89 19.83
CA ASN A 67 1.80 -14.71 19.91
C ASN A 67 2.42 -14.14 18.62
N GLU A 68 1.59 -13.68 17.70
CA GLU A 68 2.05 -13.07 16.44
C GLU A 68 1.63 -11.61 16.32
N VAL A 69 2.54 -10.81 15.77
CA VAL A 69 2.28 -9.43 15.35
C VAL A 69 2.67 -9.21 13.89
N ALA A 70 1.97 -8.29 13.25
CA ALA A 70 2.35 -7.75 11.95
C ALA A 70 2.71 -6.28 12.11
N VAL A 71 3.91 -5.91 11.70
CA VAL A 71 4.40 -4.53 11.75
C VAL A 71 4.42 -3.95 10.35
N VAL A 72 3.73 -2.84 10.16
CA VAL A 72 3.64 -2.16 8.86
C VAL A 72 4.49 -0.91 8.91
N ILE A 73 5.34 -0.76 7.90
CA ILE A 73 6.21 0.39 7.68
C ILE A 73 5.84 0.96 6.30
N SER A 74 5.20 2.12 6.30
CA SER A 74 4.84 2.85 5.08
C SER A 74 6.03 3.70 4.61
N VAL A 75 6.12 3.93 3.29
CA VAL A 75 7.25 4.66 2.69
C VAL A 75 8.57 4.03 3.15
N SER A 76 8.67 2.72 3.00
CA SER A 76 9.76 1.91 3.57
C SER A 76 11.00 1.84 2.68
N ASP A 77 11.12 2.69 1.66
CA ASP A 77 12.25 2.73 0.73
C ASP A 77 13.60 2.84 1.45
N TYR A 78 13.64 3.57 2.56
CA TYR A 78 14.85 3.72 3.39
C TYR A 78 15.30 2.43 4.08
N THR A 79 14.43 1.43 4.20
CA THR A 79 14.77 0.15 4.85
C THR A 79 15.53 -0.80 3.91
N GLU A 80 15.57 -0.54 2.62
CA GLU A 80 16.26 -1.39 1.64
C GLU A 80 17.77 -1.53 1.94
N ALA A 81 18.37 -0.53 2.58
CA ALA A 81 19.77 -0.55 2.98
C ALA A 81 20.04 -1.45 4.20
N TRP A 82 19.01 -1.93 4.88
CA TRP A 82 19.17 -2.73 6.10
C TRP A 82 19.08 -4.21 5.78
N LYS A 83 19.87 -5.00 6.52
CA LYS A 83 19.71 -6.45 6.51
C LYS A 83 18.43 -6.80 7.27
N ASP A 84 17.75 -7.87 6.85
CA ASP A 84 16.52 -8.36 7.48
C ASP A 84 16.64 -8.53 8.99
N LYS A 85 17.81 -9.03 9.46
CA LYS A 85 18.07 -9.19 10.89
C LYS A 85 18.09 -7.86 11.63
N ASP A 86 18.75 -6.85 11.08
CA ASP A 86 18.87 -5.53 11.71
C ASP A 86 17.51 -4.83 11.77
N LEU A 87 16.70 -4.98 10.73
CA LEU A 87 15.33 -4.47 10.68
C LEU A 87 14.47 -5.14 11.76
N ALA A 88 14.52 -6.47 11.87
CA ALA A 88 13.75 -7.20 12.86
C ALA A 88 14.17 -6.85 14.30
N GLU A 89 15.46 -6.66 14.55
CA GLU A 89 15.97 -6.26 15.89
C GLU A 89 15.50 -4.85 16.27
N LYS A 90 15.50 -3.90 15.35
CA LYS A 90 14.99 -2.54 15.58
C LYS A 90 13.49 -2.56 15.90
N ILE A 91 12.71 -3.27 15.09
CA ILE A 91 11.26 -3.41 15.31
C ILE A 91 10.97 -4.10 16.65
N HIS A 92 11.68 -5.15 16.98
CA HIS A 92 11.53 -5.83 18.28
C HIS A 92 11.83 -4.87 19.45
N ALA A 93 12.87 -4.05 19.33
CA ALA A 93 13.19 -3.03 20.34
C ALA A 93 12.07 -2.01 20.50
N ASP A 94 11.44 -1.58 19.41
CA ASP A 94 10.30 -0.65 19.47
C ASP A 94 9.10 -1.31 20.17
N ILE A 95 8.76 -2.56 19.85
CA ILE A 95 7.65 -3.30 20.50
C ILE A 95 7.90 -3.48 21.99
N LYS A 96 9.14 -3.72 22.40
CA LYS A 96 9.51 -3.84 23.82
C LYS A 96 9.26 -2.58 24.64
N ARG A 97 9.15 -1.41 24.03
CA ARG A 97 8.80 -0.17 24.74
C ARG A 97 7.38 -0.19 25.30
N VAL A 98 6.49 -0.98 24.70
CA VAL A 98 5.09 -1.12 25.12
C VAL A 98 4.76 -2.52 25.65
N CYS A 99 5.66 -3.49 25.47
CA CYS A 99 5.53 -4.86 25.89
C CYS A 99 6.90 -5.38 26.39
N SER A 100 7.32 -4.93 27.59
CA SER A 100 8.69 -5.09 28.14
C SER A 100 9.12 -6.55 28.31
N ASP A 101 8.15 -7.43 28.56
CA ASP A 101 8.40 -8.82 28.97
C ASP A 101 8.59 -9.78 27.78
N LEU A 102 8.60 -9.25 26.54
CA LEU A 102 8.81 -10.08 25.36
C LEU A 102 10.26 -10.52 25.23
N ASP A 103 10.44 -11.82 25.07
CA ASP A 103 11.70 -12.41 24.61
C ASP A 103 11.95 -12.10 23.14
N LYS A 104 13.10 -12.54 22.61
CA LYS A 104 13.37 -12.40 21.18
C LYS A 104 12.35 -13.20 20.36
N PRO A 105 11.97 -12.72 19.17
CA PRO A 105 11.08 -13.47 18.30
C PRO A 105 11.72 -14.80 17.88
N GLU A 106 10.93 -15.87 17.87
CA GLU A 106 11.33 -17.20 17.40
C GLU A 106 11.36 -17.29 15.86
N ALA A 107 10.50 -16.51 15.21
CA ALA A 107 10.44 -16.46 13.76
C ALA A 107 10.17 -15.04 13.28
N VAL A 108 10.77 -14.72 12.14
CA VAL A 108 10.65 -13.44 11.45
C VAL A 108 10.35 -13.71 9.97
N ARG A 109 9.40 -12.97 9.41
CA ARG A 109 9.16 -12.94 7.96
C ARG A 109 8.97 -11.50 7.53
N ILE A 110 9.75 -11.07 6.53
CA ILE A 110 9.70 -9.72 5.96
C ILE A 110 9.16 -9.82 4.54
N ILE A 111 8.19 -8.99 4.23
CA ILE A 111 7.59 -8.87 2.89
C ILE A 111 7.59 -7.39 2.53
N THR A 112 8.26 -7.03 1.44
CA THR A 112 8.26 -5.67 0.91
C THR A 112 7.57 -5.64 -0.44
N GLU A 113 6.50 -4.86 -0.55
CA GLU A 113 5.92 -4.49 -1.84
C GLU A 113 6.52 -3.14 -2.27
N LYS A 114 7.37 -3.17 -3.30
CA LYS A 114 8.14 -2.00 -3.75
C LYS A 114 7.29 -0.90 -4.39
N ARG A 115 6.14 -1.26 -4.91
CA ARG A 115 5.20 -0.35 -5.58
C ARG A 115 3.82 -0.44 -4.93
N ALA A 116 3.81 -0.36 -3.61
CA ALA A 116 2.62 -0.57 -2.81
C ALA A 116 1.59 0.55 -3.01
N THR A 117 2.07 1.79 -3.12
CA THR A 117 1.22 2.97 -3.31
C THR A 117 1.84 3.93 -4.29
N THR A 118 1.01 4.67 -5.02
CA THR A 118 1.47 5.85 -5.77
C THR A 118 1.86 6.95 -4.80
N ALA A 119 2.98 7.62 -5.07
CA ALA A 119 3.42 8.77 -4.28
C ALA A 119 2.47 9.95 -4.47
N ALA A 120 1.99 10.52 -3.38
CA ALA A 120 1.21 11.75 -3.40
C ALA A 120 2.15 12.95 -3.63
N THR A 121 2.29 13.37 -4.88
CA THR A 121 3.09 14.55 -5.23
C THR A 121 2.19 15.75 -5.47
N VAL A 122 2.70 16.95 -5.19
CA VAL A 122 1.96 18.21 -5.38
C VAL A 122 1.69 18.52 -6.85
N ASP A 123 2.46 17.93 -7.74
CA ASP A 123 2.38 18.14 -9.20
C ASP A 123 1.51 17.09 -9.90
N PHE A 124 0.83 16.24 -9.16
CA PHE A 124 -0.03 15.22 -9.77
C PHE A 124 -1.23 15.90 -10.43
N VAL A 125 -1.32 15.79 -11.74
CA VAL A 125 -2.45 16.25 -12.54
C VAL A 125 -3.36 15.08 -12.88
N GLN A 126 -4.65 15.27 -12.64
CA GLN A 126 -5.65 14.25 -13.02
C GLN A 126 -5.58 14.03 -14.54
N PRO A 127 -5.42 12.79 -15.01
CA PRO A 127 -5.32 12.52 -16.45
C PRO A 127 -6.61 12.82 -17.20
N ASP A 128 -6.49 13.36 -18.40
CA ASP A 128 -7.60 13.38 -19.37
C ASP A 128 -7.65 12.06 -20.13
N PHE A 129 -8.67 11.26 -19.87
CA PHE A 129 -8.89 9.98 -20.52
C PHE A 129 -9.91 10.02 -21.68
N SER A 130 -10.28 11.19 -22.15
CA SER A 130 -11.27 11.34 -23.24
C SER A 130 -10.92 10.49 -24.45
N TRP A 131 -9.66 10.46 -24.85
CA TRP A 131 -9.17 9.64 -25.95
C TRP A 131 -9.37 8.13 -25.73
N LEU A 132 -9.14 7.64 -24.52
CA LEU A 132 -9.40 6.25 -24.14
C LEU A 132 -10.91 5.95 -24.10
N HIS A 133 -11.70 6.86 -23.54
CA HIS A 133 -13.16 6.71 -23.49
C HIS A 133 -13.79 6.59 -24.88
N HIS A 134 -13.31 7.35 -25.88
CA HIS A 134 -13.76 7.20 -27.28
C HIS A 134 -13.44 5.80 -27.86
N ARG A 135 -12.50 5.08 -27.28
CA ARG A 135 -12.14 3.70 -27.62
C ARG A 135 -12.77 2.64 -26.70
N ARG A 136 -13.70 3.05 -25.83
CA ARG A 136 -14.34 2.19 -24.84
C ARG A 136 -13.37 1.59 -23.83
N ILE A 137 -12.27 2.30 -23.53
CA ILE A 137 -11.30 1.95 -22.52
C ILE A 137 -11.49 2.89 -21.34
N TYR A 138 -11.79 2.34 -20.16
CA TYR A 138 -12.12 3.10 -18.95
C TYR A 138 -11.14 2.75 -17.84
N PRO A 139 -10.07 3.54 -17.66
CA PRO A 139 -9.12 3.32 -16.58
C PRO A 139 -9.78 3.40 -15.21
N ALA A 140 -9.40 2.46 -14.34
CA ALA A 140 -9.81 2.44 -12.94
C ALA A 140 -8.62 2.10 -12.05
N GLY A 141 -8.59 2.64 -10.84
CA GLY A 141 -7.54 2.38 -9.87
C GLY A 141 -7.57 3.37 -8.72
N ASP A 142 -6.95 2.98 -7.63
CA ASP A 142 -6.85 3.78 -6.41
C ASP A 142 -6.15 5.13 -6.59
N TYR A 143 -5.24 5.23 -7.57
CA TYR A 143 -4.50 6.45 -7.92
C TYR A 143 -5.38 7.55 -8.56
N LEU A 144 -6.59 7.22 -9.02
CA LEU A 144 -7.51 8.15 -9.66
C LEU A 144 -8.44 8.87 -8.69
N HIS A 145 -8.47 8.48 -7.42
CA HIS A 145 -9.39 9.08 -6.46
C HIS A 145 -8.84 10.41 -5.93
N PRO A 146 -9.57 11.55 -6.10
CA PRO A 146 -9.02 12.89 -5.83
C PRO A 146 -8.85 13.19 -4.34
N ARG A 147 -9.56 12.48 -3.46
CA ARG A 147 -9.64 12.82 -2.04
C ARG A 147 -8.77 11.92 -1.15
N TYR A 148 -8.69 10.62 -1.44
CA TYR A 148 -7.94 9.64 -0.65
C TYR A 148 -7.35 8.54 -1.55
N PRO A 149 -6.40 8.90 -2.44
CA PRO A 149 -5.74 7.94 -3.31
C PRO A 149 -5.00 6.86 -2.49
N ALA A 150 -4.61 5.79 -3.16
CA ALA A 150 -3.87 4.68 -2.57
C ALA A 150 -4.60 3.95 -1.42
N THR A 151 -5.94 3.86 -1.51
CA THR A 151 -6.77 3.12 -0.56
C THR A 151 -7.65 2.08 -1.27
N LEU A 152 -8.07 1.04 -0.55
CA LEU A 152 -9.02 0.06 -1.07
C LEU A 152 -10.34 0.70 -1.49
N GLU A 153 -10.84 1.64 -0.68
CA GLU A 153 -12.06 2.38 -0.97
C GLU A 153 -11.93 3.18 -2.29
N ALA A 154 -10.79 3.85 -2.49
CA ALA A 154 -10.52 4.57 -3.73
C ALA A 154 -10.53 3.65 -4.95
N ALA A 155 -9.94 2.47 -4.84
CA ALA A 155 -9.95 1.47 -5.91
C ALA A 155 -11.39 1.03 -6.25
N VAL A 156 -12.21 0.75 -5.25
CA VAL A 156 -13.62 0.34 -5.43
C VAL A 156 -14.43 1.46 -6.07
N GLN A 157 -14.36 2.68 -5.53
CA GLN A 157 -15.09 3.83 -6.07
C GLN A 157 -14.67 4.17 -7.50
N SER A 158 -13.39 4.09 -7.80
CA SER A 158 -12.87 4.28 -9.17
C SER A 158 -13.43 3.24 -10.14
N GLY A 159 -13.55 1.98 -9.71
CA GLY A 159 -14.18 0.92 -10.52
C GLY A 159 -15.67 1.20 -10.80
N PHE A 160 -16.43 1.64 -9.79
CA PHE A 160 -17.82 2.04 -10.00
C PHE A 160 -17.94 3.22 -10.96
N ALA A 161 -17.12 4.27 -10.79
CA ALA A 161 -17.13 5.42 -11.67
C ALA A 161 -16.82 5.06 -13.13
N ALA A 162 -15.86 4.17 -13.36
CA ALA A 162 -15.54 3.66 -14.69
C ALA A 162 -16.71 2.88 -15.31
N ALA A 163 -17.38 2.03 -14.54
CA ALA A 163 -18.55 1.28 -14.99
C ALA A 163 -19.75 2.20 -15.31
N GLU A 164 -20.03 3.17 -14.45
CA GLU A 164 -21.09 4.16 -14.68
C GLU A 164 -20.81 4.97 -15.97
N LYS A 165 -19.58 5.42 -16.17
CA LYS A 165 -19.17 6.13 -17.39
C LYS A 165 -19.39 5.28 -18.63
N LEU A 166 -18.97 4.01 -18.61
CA LEU A 166 -19.24 3.07 -19.71
C LEU A 166 -20.74 2.93 -20.01
N MET A 167 -21.56 2.75 -18.97
CA MET A 167 -23.01 2.60 -19.13
C MET A 167 -23.67 3.86 -19.71
N LEU A 168 -23.20 5.04 -19.33
CA LEU A 168 -23.68 6.30 -19.90
C LEU A 168 -23.32 6.40 -21.38
N ASP A 169 -22.09 6.12 -21.74
CA ASP A 169 -21.62 6.20 -23.13
C ASP A 169 -22.34 5.21 -24.06
N LEU A 170 -22.79 4.07 -23.52
CA LEU A 170 -23.59 3.08 -24.27
C LEU A 170 -25.07 3.50 -24.48
N ARG A 171 -25.60 4.41 -23.67
CA ARG A 171 -27.01 4.86 -23.77
C ARG A 171 -27.23 5.95 -24.81
N PHE A 172 -26.19 6.63 -25.22
CA PHE A 172 -26.26 7.77 -26.15
C PHE A 172 -25.83 7.39 -27.58
N GLU A 173 -25.72 6.12 -27.87
CA GLU A 173 -25.63 5.52 -29.23
C GLU A 173 -26.96 4.94 -29.68
#